data_58e3cc8578633401c1086b1463282b09
#
_entry.id   58e3cc8578633401c1086b1463282b09
#
_cell.length_a   1.000
_cell.length_b   1.000
_cell.length_c   1.000
_cell.angle_alpha   90.00
_cell.angle_beta   90.00
_cell.angle_gamma   90.00
#
_symmetry.space_group_name_H-M   'P 1'
#
loop_
_entity.id
_entity.type
_entity.pdbx_description
1 polymer ?
#
loop_
_entity_poly.entity_id
_entity_poly.type
_entity_poly.pdbx_seq_one_letter_code
_entity_poly.pdbx_strand_id
1 'polypeptide(L)'
;MTTIREKYLEKIKEDFEVLSTIVLQQMGLVISATHDNKDSELYTKIEQNEVIIDGLEVKIRDEVINSIVLYSPRASDCRKIMSYHDMTAYLERIGDLLLNIADFLREV
;
A
#
# COMPACT_ATOMS: atom_id res chain seq x y z
N MET A 1 1.62 -5.26 -29.43
CA MET A 1 2.92 -5.10 -28.73
C MET A 1 2.78 -4.04 -27.63
N THR A 2 3.21 -4.36 -26.42
CA THR A 2 3.10 -3.47 -25.27
C THR A 2 4.20 -2.41 -25.30
N THR A 3 3.84 -1.12 -25.21
CA THR A 3 4.81 -0.03 -25.14
C THR A 3 5.46 0.03 -23.76
N ILE A 4 6.58 0.75 -23.62
CA ILE A 4 7.23 0.99 -22.34
C ILE A 4 6.29 1.74 -21.39
N ARG A 5 5.50 2.69 -21.91
CA ARG A 5 4.49 3.44 -21.13
C ARG A 5 3.43 2.50 -20.55
N GLU A 6 2.92 1.57 -21.36
CA GLU A 6 1.93 0.59 -20.93
C GLU A 6 2.50 -0.35 -19.86
N LYS A 7 3.76 -0.77 -20.02
CA LYS A 7 4.45 -1.58 -19.01
C LYS A 7 4.59 -0.86 -17.68
N TYR A 8 4.84 0.44 -17.72
CA TYR A 8 4.97 1.25 -16.51
C TYR A 8 3.65 1.36 -15.77
N LEU A 9 2.56 1.63 -16.51
CA LEU A 9 1.21 1.69 -15.94
C LEU A 9 0.81 0.32 -15.35
N GLU A 10 1.12 -0.76 -16.07
CA GLU A 10 0.85 -2.12 -15.59
C GLU A 10 1.62 -2.42 -14.30
N LYS A 11 2.87 -1.99 -14.22
CA LYS A 11 3.71 -2.17 -13.03
C LYS A 11 3.13 -1.43 -11.82
N ILE A 12 2.69 -0.20 -12.00
CA ILE A 12 2.05 0.59 -10.95
C ILE A 12 0.79 -0.14 -10.47
N LYS A 13 -0.03 -0.62 -11.39
CA LYS A 13 -1.25 -1.37 -11.08
C LYS A 13 -0.96 -2.62 -10.28
N GLU A 14 0.04 -3.42 -10.70
CA GLU A 14 0.43 -4.65 -10.00
C GLU A 14 0.89 -4.35 -8.56
N ASP A 15 1.74 -3.37 -8.39
CA ASP A 15 2.25 -3.00 -7.07
C ASP A 15 1.14 -2.44 -6.18
N PHE A 16 0.20 -1.69 -6.76
CA PHE A 16 -0.99 -1.22 -6.04
C PHE A 16 -1.87 -2.39 -5.59
N GLU A 17 -2.05 -3.41 -6.41
CA GLU A 17 -2.81 -4.61 -6.06
C GLU A 17 -2.16 -5.36 -4.89
N VAL A 18 -0.82 -5.48 -4.90
CA VAL A 18 -0.08 -6.06 -3.78
C VAL A 18 -0.28 -5.25 -2.51
N LEU A 19 -0.16 -3.92 -2.60
CA LEU A 19 -0.39 -3.03 -1.46
C LEU A 19 -1.80 -3.21 -0.89
N SER A 20 -2.82 -3.24 -1.75
CA SER A 20 -4.22 -3.44 -1.34
C SER A 20 -4.39 -4.76 -0.60
N THR A 21 -3.78 -5.83 -1.09
CA THR A 21 -3.84 -7.15 -0.46
C THR A 21 -3.20 -7.14 0.93
N ILE A 22 -2.04 -6.51 1.07
CA ILE A 22 -1.34 -6.42 2.36
C ILE A 22 -2.15 -5.59 3.37
N VAL A 23 -2.76 -4.49 2.93
CA VAL A 23 -3.61 -3.67 3.81
C VAL A 23 -4.83 -4.46 4.28
N LEU A 24 -5.46 -5.25 3.40
CA LEU A 24 -6.57 -6.14 3.79
C LEU A 24 -6.13 -7.20 4.79
N GLN A 25 -4.96 -7.80 4.60
CA GLN A 25 -4.38 -8.74 5.56
C GLN A 25 -4.13 -8.07 6.91
N GLN A 26 -3.62 -6.85 6.89
CA GLN A 26 -3.37 -6.07 8.09
C GLN A 26 -4.65 -5.81 8.86
N MET A 27 -5.73 -5.48 8.17
CA MET A 27 -7.04 -5.32 8.77
C MET A 27 -7.50 -6.61 9.47
N GLY A 28 -7.34 -7.76 8.82
CA GLY A 28 -7.66 -9.06 9.40
C GLY A 28 -6.86 -9.37 10.67
N LEU A 29 -5.57 -9.06 10.67
CA LEU A 29 -4.70 -9.25 11.85
C LEU A 29 -5.14 -8.35 13.01
N VAL A 30 -5.48 -7.09 12.74
CA VAL A 30 -5.96 -6.17 13.77
C VAL A 30 -7.30 -6.64 14.34
N ILE A 31 -8.21 -7.13 13.49
CA ILE A 31 -9.49 -7.73 13.95
C ILE A 31 -9.20 -8.92 14.85
N SER A 32 -8.27 -9.80 14.49
CA SER A 32 -7.87 -10.92 15.33
C SER A 32 -7.32 -10.46 16.67
N ALA A 33 -6.55 -9.37 16.67
CA ALA A 33 -5.99 -8.79 17.91
C ALA A 33 -7.08 -8.23 18.83
N THR A 34 -8.26 -7.86 18.34
CA THR A 34 -9.39 -7.47 19.20
C THR A 34 -9.94 -8.65 19.99
N HIS A 35 -9.81 -9.85 19.47
CA HIS A 35 -10.25 -11.08 20.15
C HIS A 35 -9.20 -11.65 21.08
N ASP A 36 -7.92 -11.49 20.76
CA ASP A 36 -6.80 -11.92 21.59
C ASP A 36 -5.67 -10.87 21.52
N ASN A 37 -5.78 -9.86 22.36
CA ASN A 37 -4.87 -8.73 22.37
C ASN A 37 -3.51 -9.01 23.03
N LYS A 38 -3.28 -10.23 23.49
CA LYS A 38 -2.01 -10.65 24.09
C LYS A 38 -1.22 -11.60 23.19
N ASP A 39 -1.72 -11.92 22.00
CA ASP A 39 -1.02 -12.77 21.06
C ASP A 39 0.15 -12.01 20.40
N SER A 40 1.36 -12.29 20.88
CA SER A 40 2.57 -11.62 20.41
C SER A 40 2.87 -11.89 18.92
N GLU A 41 2.45 -13.04 18.40
CA GLU A 41 2.66 -13.37 16.98
C GLU A 41 1.85 -12.47 16.06
N LEU A 42 0.64 -12.08 16.47
CA LEU A 42 -0.19 -11.14 15.70
C LEU A 42 0.52 -9.79 15.57
N TYR A 43 1.07 -9.26 16.66
CA TYR A 43 1.76 -7.97 16.63
C TYR A 43 3.06 -8.03 15.81
N THR A 44 3.77 -9.13 15.86
CA THR A 44 4.96 -9.33 15.04
C THR A 44 4.59 -9.26 13.54
N LYS A 45 3.52 -9.95 13.15
CA LYS A 45 3.04 -9.90 11.75
C LYS A 45 2.57 -8.51 11.35
N ILE A 46 1.88 -7.81 12.25
CA ILE A 46 1.42 -6.44 12.01
C ILE A 46 2.62 -5.51 11.77
N GLU A 47 3.66 -5.61 12.57
CA GLU A 47 4.88 -4.82 12.41
C GLU A 47 5.61 -5.15 11.10
N GLN A 48 5.68 -6.42 10.72
CA GLN A 48 6.26 -6.84 9.45
C GLN A 48 5.48 -6.29 8.25
N ASN A 49 4.15 -6.35 8.30
CA ASN A 49 3.29 -5.81 7.25
C ASN A 49 3.43 -4.30 7.13
N GLU A 50 3.60 -3.58 8.23
CA GLU A 50 3.82 -2.13 8.20
C GLU A 50 5.08 -1.76 7.41
N VAL A 51 6.16 -2.50 7.60
CA VAL A 51 7.40 -2.29 6.82
C VAL A 51 7.15 -2.52 5.33
N ILE A 52 6.38 -3.56 4.98
CA ILE A 52 6.04 -3.86 3.58
C ILE A 52 5.15 -2.76 2.99
N ILE A 53 4.14 -2.30 3.73
CA ILE A 53 3.23 -1.23 3.30
C ILE A 53 4.01 0.05 3.01
N ASP A 54 4.89 0.45 3.92
CA ASP A 54 5.72 1.64 3.76
C ASP A 54 6.62 1.53 2.53
N GLY A 55 7.25 0.37 2.34
CA GLY A 55 8.12 0.12 1.19
C GLY A 55 7.36 0.16 -0.14
N LEU A 56 6.16 -0.40 -0.19
CA LEU A 56 5.32 -0.37 -1.40
C LEU A 56 4.82 1.04 -1.70
N GLU A 57 4.48 1.83 -0.69
CA GLU A 57 4.07 3.23 -0.88
C GLU A 57 5.19 4.02 -1.54
N VAL A 58 6.42 3.90 -1.04
CA VAL A 58 7.58 4.59 -1.62
C VAL A 58 7.82 4.12 -3.06
N LYS A 59 7.77 2.80 -3.29
CA LYS A 59 7.98 2.22 -4.61
C LYS A 59 6.96 2.72 -5.63
N ILE A 60 5.67 2.72 -5.28
CA ILE A 60 4.60 3.19 -6.17
C ILE A 60 4.77 4.68 -6.46
N ARG A 61 5.07 5.47 -5.44
CA ARG A 61 5.31 6.91 -5.61
C ARG A 61 6.46 7.17 -6.60
N ASP A 62 7.55 6.43 -6.46
CA ASP A 62 8.70 6.56 -7.36
C ASP A 62 8.35 6.14 -8.79
N GLU A 63 7.58 5.06 -8.94
CA GLU A 63 7.10 4.60 -10.25
C GLU A 63 6.20 5.65 -10.91
N VAL A 64 5.30 6.27 -10.14
CA VAL A 64 4.44 7.36 -10.63
C VAL A 64 5.27 8.53 -11.13
N ILE A 65 6.21 9.01 -10.32
CA ILE A 65 7.08 10.13 -10.69
C ILE A 65 7.89 9.79 -11.94
N ASN A 66 8.52 8.63 -11.96
CA ASN A 66 9.35 8.20 -13.08
C ASN A 66 8.54 8.03 -14.37
N SER A 67 7.31 7.52 -14.28
CA SER A 67 6.46 7.37 -15.47
C SER A 67 6.11 8.72 -16.09
N ILE A 68 5.86 9.74 -15.27
CA ILE A 68 5.55 11.09 -15.74
C ILE A 68 6.79 11.75 -16.34
N VAL A 69 7.92 11.69 -15.63
CA VAL A 69 9.16 12.37 -16.05
C VAL A 69 9.77 11.74 -17.29
N LEU A 70 9.82 10.40 -17.36
CA LEU A 70 10.53 9.69 -18.41
C LEU A 70 9.69 9.46 -19.68
N TYR A 71 8.38 9.29 -19.53
CA TYR A 71 7.55 8.81 -20.64
C TYR A 71 6.46 9.77 -21.08
N SER A 72 6.30 10.91 -20.41
CA SER A 72 5.33 11.95 -20.79
C SER A 72 3.98 11.36 -21.21
N PRO A 73 3.25 10.70 -20.29
CA PRO A 73 2.04 9.98 -20.64
C PRO A 73 0.96 10.91 -21.20
N ARG A 74 0.06 10.37 -22.02
CA ARG A 74 -1.10 11.10 -22.51
C ARG A 74 -2.02 11.46 -21.35
N ALA A 75 -2.89 12.46 -21.53
CA ALA A 75 -3.77 12.97 -20.49
C ALA A 75 -4.58 11.87 -19.79
N SER A 76 -5.13 10.90 -20.54
CA SER A 76 -5.89 9.79 -19.97
C SER A 76 -5.03 8.88 -19.09
N ASP A 77 -3.82 8.55 -19.51
CA ASP A 77 -2.88 7.73 -18.77
C ASP A 77 -2.33 8.49 -17.56
N CYS A 78 -2.07 9.77 -17.72
CA CYS A 78 -1.65 10.64 -16.63
C CYS A 78 -2.70 10.67 -15.52
N ARG A 79 -3.99 10.77 -15.86
CA ARG A 79 -5.09 10.72 -14.88
C ARG A 79 -5.14 9.39 -14.14
N LYS A 80 -4.94 8.27 -14.87
CA LYS A 80 -4.88 6.94 -14.24
C LYS A 80 -3.72 6.84 -13.26
N ILE A 81 -2.53 7.27 -13.68
CA ILE A 81 -1.32 7.26 -12.85
C ILE A 81 -1.53 8.08 -11.58
N MET A 82 -2.09 9.29 -11.72
CA MET A 82 -2.36 10.15 -10.58
C MET A 82 -3.44 9.56 -9.67
N SER A 83 -4.42 8.84 -10.21
CA SER A 83 -5.41 8.12 -9.41
C SER A 83 -4.75 7.04 -8.55
N TYR A 84 -3.83 6.27 -9.11
CA TYR A 84 -3.06 5.29 -8.32
C TYR A 84 -2.22 5.94 -7.25
N HIS A 85 -1.63 7.10 -7.54
CA HIS A 85 -0.90 7.88 -6.54
C HIS A 85 -1.80 8.25 -5.36
N ASP A 86 -2.97 8.81 -5.65
CA ASP A 86 -3.92 9.26 -4.63
C ASP A 86 -4.46 8.08 -3.81
N MET A 87 -4.85 7.00 -4.48
CA MET A 87 -5.35 5.79 -3.81
C MET A 87 -4.27 5.15 -2.93
N THR A 88 -3.02 5.17 -3.37
CA THR A 88 -1.88 4.67 -2.58
C THR A 88 -1.71 5.48 -1.30
N ALA A 89 -1.86 6.80 -1.36
CA ALA A 89 -1.79 7.66 -0.19
C ALA A 89 -2.92 7.33 0.82
N TYR A 90 -4.12 7.05 0.33
CA TYR A 90 -5.22 6.63 1.20
C TYR A 90 -4.98 5.28 1.84
N LEU A 91 -4.46 4.30 1.09
CA LEU A 91 -4.14 2.99 1.65
C LEU A 91 -3.05 3.06 2.72
N GLU A 92 -2.03 3.89 2.49
CA GLU A 92 -0.98 4.13 3.48
C GLU A 92 -1.55 4.71 4.76
N ARG A 93 -2.47 5.68 4.65
CA ARG A 93 -3.18 6.24 5.81
C ARG A 93 -3.99 5.19 6.56
N ILE A 94 -4.68 4.31 5.84
CA ILE A 94 -5.41 3.19 6.45
C ILE A 94 -4.43 2.30 7.21
N GLY A 95 -3.28 1.99 6.63
CA GLY A 95 -2.23 1.20 7.29
C GLY A 95 -1.76 1.85 8.59
N ASP A 96 -1.52 3.16 8.59
CA ASP A 96 -1.12 3.89 9.79
C ASP A 96 -2.20 3.86 10.88
N LEU A 97 -3.47 4.01 10.49
CA LEU A 97 -4.59 3.92 11.43
C LEU A 97 -4.73 2.53 12.04
N LEU A 98 -4.53 1.50 11.23
CA LEU A 98 -4.55 0.10 11.70
C LEU A 98 -3.42 -0.15 12.70
N LEU A 99 -2.23 0.39 12.45
CA LEU A 99 -1.11 0.28 13.37
C LEU A 99 -1.42 0.98 14.69
N ASN A 100 -2.03 2.16 14.65
CA ASN A 100 -2.44 2.87 15.85
C ASN A 100 -3.45 2.06 16.67
N ILE A 101 -4.41 1.42 16.02
CA ILE A 101 -5.38 0.55 16.70
C ILE A 101 -4.65 -0.62 17.36
N ALA A 102 -3.72 -1.25 16.66
CA ALA A 102 -2.92 -2.35 17.19
C ALA A 102 -2.12 -1.91 18.44
N ASP A 103 -1.53 -0.73 18.40
CA ASP A 103 -0.76 -0.18 19.53
C ASP A 103 -1.67 0.02 20.76
N PHE A 104 -2.87 0.55 20.59
CA PHE A 104 -3.86 0.66 21.65
C PHE A 104 -4.24 -0.72 22.24
N LEU A 105 -4.51 -1.68 21.39
CA LEU A 105 -4.89 -3.04 21.82
C LEU A 105 -3.77 -3.70 22.63
N ARG A 106 -2.52 -3.47 22.22
CA ARG A 106 -1.35 -4.06 22.88
C ARG A 106 -1.19 -3.56 24.31
N GLU A 107 -1.54 -2.31 24.56
CA GLU A 107 -1.41 -1.69 25.88
C GLU A 107 -2.55 -2.03 26.83
N VAL A 108 -3.69 -2.42 26.31
CA VAL A 108 -4.86 -2.78 27.11
C VAL A 108 -4.68 -4.19 27.73
#